data_14bd704a5c893eb2912cc104c6127a5b
#
_entry.id   14bd704a5c893eb2912cc104c6127a5b
#
_cell.length_a   1.000
_cell.length_b   1.000
_cell.length_c   1.000
_cell.angle_alpha   90.00
_cell.angle_beta   90.00
_cell.angle_gamma   90.00
#
_symmetry.space_group_name_H-M   'P 1'
#
loop_
_entity.id
_entity.type
_entity.pdbx_description
1 polymer ?
#
loop_
_entity_poly.entity_id
_entity_poly.type
_entity_poly.pdbx_seq_one_letter_code
_entity_poly.pdbx_strand_id
1 'polypeptide(L)'
;MKQGLFLICPTGSKADVLNKIAQIDSADAFLYEGSNALPEIKNAVQAKSIAFIVENDAALALKLGADGVQVPYAKGLKNIKAALGDLALGVVCSTRDEAMRAGEAGADYIAFNGEKAAELAVWWIELFTVPCLSLATPCEQADFKVARL
;
A
#
# COMPACT_ATOMS: atom_id res chain seq x y z
N MET A 1 15.82 13.67 -4.19
CA MET A 1 14.82 12.86 -4.91
C MET A 1 13.43 13.16 -4.36
N LYS A 2 12.47 13.34 -5.23
CA LYS A 2 11.10 13.68 -4.82
C LYS A 2 10.38 12.46 -4.27
N GLN A 3 9.77 12.61 -3.09
CA GLN A 3 8.99 11.57 -2.45
C GLN A 3 7.64 11.41 -3.16
N GLY A 4 7.20 10.17 -3.37
CA GLY A 4 5.85 9.89 -3.87
C GLY A 4 4.79 10.12 -2.80
N LEU A 5 3.53 10.08 -3.20
CA LEU A 5 2.39 10.25 -2.30
C LEU A 5 1.52 9.00 -2.27
N PHE A 6 1.36 8.45 -1.07
CA PHE A 6 0.55 7.26 -0.79
C PHE A 6 -0.62 7.69 0.10
N LEU A 7 -1.82 7.64 -0.45
CA LEU A 7 -3.03 8.06 0.27
C LEU A 7 -3.72 6.86 0.92
N ILE A 8 -4.20 7.04 2.14
CA ILE A 8 -5.00 6.03 2.85
C ILE A 8 -6.40 6.60 3.06
N CYS A 9 -7.39 5.89 2.56
CA CYS A 9 -8.79 6.27 2.69
C CYS A 9 -9.50 5.30 3.64
N PRO A 10 -10.05 5.79 4.75
CA PRO A 10 -10.81 4.93 5.65
C PRO A 10 -12.12 4.47 5.01
N THR A 11 -12.65 3.37 5.51
CA THR A 11 -13.97 2.87 5.12
C THR A 11 -15.02 3.95 5.34
N GLY A 12 -15.92 4.12 4.38
CA GLY A 12 -17.01 5.08 4.46
C GLY A 12 -18.10 4.75 3.46
N SER A 13 -19.14 5.59 3.39
CA SER A 13 -20.16 5.43 2.38
C SER A 13 -19.57 5.67 0.99
N LYS A 14 -20.16 5.04 -0.02
CA LYS A 14 -19.71 5.23 -1.40
C LYS A 14 -19.67 6.71 -1.78
N ALA A 15 -20.71 7.47 -1.42
CA ALA A 15 -20.78 8.88 -1.74
C ALA A 15 -19.67 9.69 -1.10
N ASP A 16 -19.38 9.46 0.19
CA ASP A 16 -18.31 10.16 0.91
C ASP A 16 -16.95 9.84 0.32
N VAL A 17 -16.69 8.57 0.01
CA VAL A 17 -15.41 8.15 -0.56
C VAL A 17 -15.22 8.77 -1.96
N LEU A 18 -16.27 8.75 -2.79
CA LEU A 18 -16.19 9.34 -4.13
C LEU A 18 -15.96 10.87 -4.06
N ASN A 19 -16.56 11.53 -3.07
CA ASN A 19 -16.32 12.97 -2.86
C ASN A 19 -14.87 13.26 -2.48
N LYS A 20 -14.29 12.44 -1.63
CA LYS A 20 -12.86 12.57 -1.27
C LYS A 20 -11.96 12.36 -2.48
N ILE A 21 -12.26 11.34 -3.29
CA ILE A 21 -11.48 11.05 -4.50
C ILE A 21 -11.55 12.23 -5.48
N ALA A 22 -12.72 12.83 -5.64
CA ALA A 22 -12.91 13.95 -6.55
C ALA A 22 -12.01 15.14 -6.22
N GLN A 23 -11.60 15.29 -4.96
CA GLN A 23 -10.77 16.39 -4.50
C GLN A 23 -9.26 16.12 -4.58
N ILE A 24 -8.86 14.92 -4.98
CA ILE A 24 -7.44 14.58 -5.11
C ILE A 24 -6.91 15.17 -6.42
N ASP A 25 -5.85 15.98 -6.33
CA ASP A 25 -5.18 16.53 -7.52
C ASP A 25 -4.30 15.47 -8.17
N SER A 26 -3.40 14.87 -7.37
CA SER A 26 -2.52 13.80 -7.86
C SER A 26 -2.02 12.98 -6.69
N ALA A 27 -1.69 11.71 -6.95
CA ALA A 27 -1.06 10.81 -6.00
C ALA A 27 -0.50 9.62 -6.77
N ASP A 28 0.39 8.87 -6.14
CA ASP A 28 0.95 7.65 -6.74
C ASP A 28 0.10 6.43 -6.43
N ALA A 29 -0.44 6.36 -5.21
CA ALA A 29 -1.24 5.21 -4.78
C ALA A 29 -2.34 5.63 -3.81
N PHE A 30 -3.39 4.82 -3.78
CA PHE A 30 -4.56 5.02 -2.94
C PHE A 30 -4.94 3.67 -2.34
N LEU A 31 -4.80 3.53 -1.04
CA LEU A 31 -5.20 2.34 -0.29
C LEU A 31 -6.59 2.58 0.31
N TYR A 32 -7.54 1.74 -0.03
CA TYR A 32 -8.86 1.77 0.59
C TYR A 32 -8.87 0.80 1.77
N GLU A 33 -9.08 1.31 2.98
CA GLU A 33 -9.17 0.48 4.18
C GLU A 33 -10.54 -0.17 4.27
N GLY A 34 -10.55 -1.48 4.47
CA GLY A 34 -11.79 -2.24 4.64
C GLY A 34 -11.99 -3.28 3.55
N SER A 35 -12.99 -4.13 3.77
CA SER A 35 -13.29 -5.27 2.91
C SER A 35 -14.42 -4.99 1.92
N ASN A 36 -14.94 -3.77 1.86
CA ASN A 36 -16.10 -3.40 1.05
C ASN A 36 -15.74 -2.48 -0.13
N ALA A 37 -14.56 -2.65 -0.69
CA ALA A 37 -14.18 -1.89 -1.88
C ALA A 37 -15.11 -2.20 -3.04
N LEU A 38 -15.56 -1.15 -3.72
CA LEU A 38 -16.53 -1.24 -4.82
C LEU A 38 -15.86 -0.92 -6.17
N PRO A 39 -16.37 -1.49 -7.26
CA PRO A 39 -15.85 -1.16 -8.60
C PRO A 39 -15.88 0.34 -8.91
N GLU A 40 -16.91 1.05 -8.46
CA GLU A 40 -17.03 2.49 -8.70
C GLU A 40 -15.89 3.28 -8.04
N ILE A 41 -15.51 2.87 -6.83
CA ILE A 41 -14.39 3.50 -6.10
C ILE A 41 -13.09 3.23 -6.85
N LYS A 42 -12.83 1.99 -7.22
CA LYS A 42 -11.66 1.59 -7.99
C LYS A 42 -11.57 2.38 -9.29
N ASN A 43 -12.67 2.45 -10.03
CA ASN A 43 -12.71 3.16 -11.31
C ASN A 43 -12.42 4.66 -11.15
N ALA A 44 -12.97 5.28 -10.11
CA ALA A 44 -12.74 6.70 -9.85
C ALA A 44 -11.27 7.00 -9.55
N VAL A 45 -10.61 6.14 -8.79
CA VAL A 45 -9.18 6.26 -8.47
C VAL A 45 -8.33 6.06 -9.72
N GLN A 46 -8.58 4.99 -10.45
CA GLN A 46 -7.79 4.67 -11.66
C GLN A 46 -7.99 5.71 -12.76
N ALA A 47 -9.16 6.34 -12.83
CA ALA A 47 -9.41 7.42 -13.79
C ALA A 47 -8.48 8.62 -13.59
N LYS A 48 -7.91 8.78 -12.40
CA LYS A 48 -6.93 9.83 -12.09
C LYS A 48 -5.49 9.37 -12.26
N SER A 49 -5.28 8.20 -12.84
CA SER A 49 -3.96 7.57 -12.98
C SER A 49 -3.27 7.31 -11.64
N ILE A 50 -4.07 6.95 -10.65
CA ILE A 50 -3.59 6.59 -9.30
C ILE A 50 -3.75 5.08 -9.14
N ALA A 51 -2.73 4.41 -8.60
CA ALA A 51 -2.80 2.98 -8.32
C ALA A 51 -3.80 2.71 -7.20
N PHE A 52 -4.75 1.81 -7.44
CA PHE A 52 -5.75 1.42 -6.45
C PHE A 52 -5.31 0.16 -5.73
N ILE A 53 -5.19 0.24 -4.40
CA ILE A 53 -4.71 -0.86 -3.56
C ILE A 53 -5.81 -1.29 -2.60
N VAL A 54 -6.08 -2.60 -2.58
CA VAL A 54 -7.04 -3.23 -1.68
C VAL A 54 -6.30 -3.68 -0.41
N GLU A 55 -6.95 -3.58 0.74
CA GLU A 55 -6.39 -4.02 2.00
C GLU A 55 -6.82 -5.45 2.32
N ASN A 56 -5.86 -6.32 2.63
CA ASN A 56 -6.05 -7.65 3.21
C ASN A 56 -6.85 -8.68 2.39
N ASP A 57 -7.18 -8.39 1.14
CA ASP A 57 -8.03 -9.29 0.35
C ASP A 57 -7.52 -9.43 -1.07
N ALA A 58 -6.63 -10.39 -1.27
CA ALA A 58 -6.04 -10.66 -2.58
C ALA A 58 -7.09 -11.09 -3.61
N ALA A 59 -8.06 -11.89 -3.20
CA ALA A 59 -9.12 -12.35 -4.10
C ALA A 59 -9.97 -11.19 -4.59
N LEU A 60 -10.30 -10.25 -3.69
CA LEU A 60 -11.05 -9.05 -4.06
C LEU A 60 -10.23 -8.16 -5.00
N ALA A 61 -8.93 -8.01 -4.75
CA ALA A 61 -8.05 -7.22 -5.60
C ALA A 61 -8.05 -7.76 -7.04
N LEU A 62 -7.94 -9.07 -7.19
CA LEU A 62 -7.99 -9.73 -8.50
C LEU A 62 -9.35 -9.55 -9.16
N LYS A 63 -10.44 -9.75 -8.41
CA LYS A 63 -11.80 -9.62 -8.93
C LYS A 63 -12.11 -8.21 -9.41
N LEU A 64 -11.65 -7.20 -8.68
CA LEU A 64 -11.90 -5.79 -9.02
C LEU A 64 -11.02 -5.25 -10.13
N GLY A 65 -9.91 -5.93 -10.43
CA GLY A 65 -8.90 -5.35 -11.33
C GLY A 65 -8.13 -4.23 -10.66
N ALA A 66 -7.87 -4.36 -9.36
CA ALA A 66 -7.04 -3.42 -8.62
C ALA A 66 -5.59 -3.48 -9.09
N ASP A 67 -4.80 -2.48 -8.73
CA ASP A 67 -3.38 -2.44 -9.08
C ASP A 67 -2.52 -3.23 -8.08
N GLY A 68 -3.02 -3.40 -6.87
CA GLY A 68 -2.30 -4.16 -5.86
C GLY A 68 -3.13 -4.49 -4.64
N VAL A 69 -2.50 -5.21 -3.71
CA VAL A 69 -3.06 -5.53 -2.41
C VAL A 69 -1.98 -5.32 -1.34
N GLN A 70 -2.38 -4.80 -0.20
CA GLN A 70 -1.50 -4.66 0.96
C GLN A 70 -1.98 -5.62 2.05
N VAL A 71 -1.06 -6.45 2.54
CA VAL A 71 -1.37 -7.46 3.56
C VAL A 71 -0.39 -7.36 4.72
N PRO A 72 -0.77 -7.79 5.93
CA PRO A 72 0.17 -7.87 7.03
C PRO A 72 1.18 -8.99 6.77
N TYR A 73 2.37 -8.87 7.34
CA TYR A 73 3.36 -9.94 7.26
C TYR A 73 2.78 -11.25 7.82
N ALA A 74 2.96 -12.32 7.06
CA ALA A 74 2.51 -13.66 7.45
C ALA A 74 3.30 -14.70 6.68
N LYS A 75 3.18 -15.97 7.08
CA LYS A 75 3.74 -17.07 6.31
C LYS A 75 2.99 -17.23 5.00
N GLY A 76 3.67 -17.70 3.96
CA GLY A 76 3.02 -17.96 2.68
C GLY A 76 2.97 -16.78 1.73
N LEU A 77 3.76 -15.72 1.97
CA LEU A 77 3.80 -14.56 1.10
C LEU A 77 4.19 -14.91 -0.35
N LYS A 78 5.09 -15.88 -0.54
CA LYS A 78 5.47 -16.32 -1.88
C LYS A 78 4.29 -16.88 -2.67
N ASN A 79 3.40 -17.60 -1.99
CA ASN A 79 2.20 -18.16 -2.61
C ASN A 79 1.21 -17.05 -2.96
N ILE A 80 1.08 -16.05 -2.09
CA ILE A 80 0.23 -14.89 -2.35
C ILE A 80 0.78 -14.13 -3.57
N LYS A 81 2.06 -13.85 -3.61
CA LYS A 81 2.68 -13.15 -4.73
C LYS A 81 2.50 -13.91 -6.04
N ALA A 82 2.68 -15.22 -6.03
CA ALA A 82 2.47 -16.04 -7.21
C ALA A 82 1.03 -15.97 -7.71
N ALA A 83 0.05 -16.00 -6.80
CA ALA A 83 -1.37 -15.92 -7.13
C ALA A 83 -1.78 -14.56 -7.68
N LEU A 84 -1.08 -13.49 -7.30
CA LEU A 84 -1.40 -12.14 -7.74
C LEU A 84 -1.03 -11.85 -9.20
N GLY A 85 -0.11 -12.62 -9.77
CA GLY A 85 0.38 -12.33 -11.12
C GLY A 85 1.06 -10.97 -11.19
N ASP A 86 0.51 -10.06 -12.00
CA ASP A 86 1.07 -8.73 -12.21
C ASP A 86 0.67 -7.69 -11.15
N LEU A 87 -0.24 -8.04 -10.25
CA LEU A 87 -0.65 -7.12 -9.18
C LEU A 87 0.50 -6.92 -8.20
N ALA A 88 0.60 -5.68 -7.70
CA ALA A 88 1.61 -5.35 -6.68
C ALA A 88 1.23 -5.95 -5.33
N LEU A 89 2.24 -6.39 -4.59
CA LEU A 89 2.10 -6.87 -3.22
C LEU A 89 2.82 -5.92 -2.28
N GLY A 90 2.07 -5.26 -1.40
CA GLY A 90 2.62 -4.50 -0.29
C GLY A 90 2.51 -5.32 0.99
N VAL A 91 3.53 -5.28 1.84
CA VAL A 91 3.53 -6.03 3.09
C VAL A 91 3.79 -5.10 4.26
N VAL A 92 2.90 -5.17 5.26
CA VAL A 92 3.03 -4.40 6.50
C VAL A 92 3.96 -5.15 7.44
N CYS A 93 5.06 -4.52 7.84
CA CYS A 93 6.10 -5.13 8.66
C CYS A 93 6.40 -4.25 9.87
N SER A 94 6.71 -4.89 11.00
CA SER A 94 7.05 -4.19 12.25
C SER A 94 8.46 -4.48 12.74
N THR A 95 9.20 -5.36 12.06
CA THR A 95 10.57 -5.73 12.41
C THR A 95 11.44 -5.84 11.19
N ARG A 96 12.77 -5.81 11.40
CA ARG A 96 13.74 -5.99 10.33
C ARG A 96 13.61 -7.37 9.67
N ASP A 97 13.43 -8.41 10.49
CA ASP A 97 13.29 -9.78 10.00
C ASP A 97 12.07 -9.93 9.10
N GLU A 98 10.92 -9.39 9.50
CA GLU A 98 9.72 -9.42 8.69
C GLU A 98 9.93 -8.74 7.33
N ALA A 99 10.56 -7.57 7.35
CA ALA A 99 10.81 -6.83 6.11
C ALA A 99 11.73 -7.59 5.16
N MET A 100 12.81 -8.18 5.69
CA MET A 100 13.74 -8.97 4.86
C MET A 100 13.05 -10.19 4.26
N ARG A 101 12.24 -10.88 5.04
CA ARG A 101 11.49 -12.04 4.55
C ARG A 101 10.43 -11.64 3.52
N ALA A 102 9.77 -10.52 3.72
CA ALA A 102 8.80 -10.00 2.76
C ALA A 102 9.49 -9.63 1.43
N GLY A 103 10.64 -8.98 1.49
CA GLY A 103 11.42 -8.67 0.31
C GLY A 103 11.84 -9.91 -0.46
N GLU A 104 12.32 -10.95 0.24
CA GLU A 104 12.69 -12.23 -0.35
C GLU A 104 11.50 -12.94 -1.00
N ALA A 105 10.30 -12.74 -0.45
CA ALA A 105 9.07 -13.34 -0.99
C ALA A 105 8.57 -12.61 -2.23
N GLY A 106 9.14 -11.47 -2.59
CA GLY A 106 8.77 -10.72 -3.77
C GLY A 106 7.85 -9.53 -3.53
N ALA A 107 7.82 -8.99 -2.30
CA ALA A 107 7.04 -7.79 -2.01
C ALA A 107 7.48 -6.64 -2.93
N ASP A 108 6.52 -5.91 -3.45
CA ASP A 108 6.77 -4.76 -4.31
C ASP A 108 7.00 -3.48 -3.51
N TYR A 109 6.49 -3.42 -2.29
CA TYR A 109 6.84 -2.38 -1.33
C TYR A 109 6.66 -2.89 0.11
N ILE A 110 7.35 -2.23 1.03
CA ILE A 110 7.26 -2.52 2.47
C ILE A 110 6.60 -1.33 3.16
N ALA A 111 5.56 -1.60 3.94
CA ALA A 111 4.89 -0.59 4.75
C ALA A 111 5.26 -0.83 6.22
N PHE A 112 6.14 -0.01 6.76
CA PHE A 112 6.54 -0.15 8.16
C PHE A 112 5.49 0.40 9.10
N ASN A 113 5.17 -0.35 10.14
CA ASN A 113 4.22 0.04 11.17
C ASN A 113 4.84 -0.11 12.55
N GLY A 114 4.19 0.50 13.56
CA GLY A 114 4.67 0.48 14.93
C GLY A 114 5.49 1.72 15.30
N GLU A 115 5.94 1.77 16.56
CA GLU A 115 6.66 2.94 17.10
C GLU A 115 7.97 3.23 16.38
N LYS A 116 8.60 2.20 15.84
CA LYS A 116 9.91 2.31 15.16
C LYS A 116 9.79 2.36 13.64
N ALA A 117 8.59 2.62 13.12
CA ALA A 117 8.36 2.57 11.67
C ALA A 117 9.32 3.46 10.89
N ALA A 118 9.52 4.70 11.31
CA ALA A 118 10.42 5.63 10.62
C ALA A 118 11.89 5.17 10.70
N GLU A 119 12.33 4.66 11.85
CA GLU A 119 13.69 4.12 12.00
C GLU A 119 13.91 2.93 11.08
N LEU A 120 12.92 2.04 11.00
CA LEU A 120 12.98 0.87 10.14
C LEU A 120 13.03 1.27 8.67
N ALA A 121 12.28 2.29 8.28
CA ALA A 121 12.31 2.79 6.90
C ALA A 121 13.70 3.32 6.53
N VAL A 122 14.31 4.12 7.40
CA VAL A 122 15.66 4.66 7.17
C VAL A 122 16.68 3.53 7.04
N TRP A 123 16.62 2.54 7.94
CA TRP A 123 17.49 1.36 7.87
C TRP A 123 17.31 0.60 6.55
N TRP A 124 16.05 0.42 6.12
CA TRP A 124 15.73 -0.33 4.91
C TRP A 124 16.30 0.33 3.65
N ILE A 125 16.12 1.64 3.54
CA ILE A 125 16.56 2.41 2.37
C ILE A 125 18.06 2.30 2.14
N GLU A 126 18.85 2.25 3.22
CA GLU A 126 20.31 2.15 3.12
C GLU A 126 20.78 0.80 2.57
N LEU A 127 19.98 -0.25 2.72
CA LEU A 127 20.40 -1.63 2.43
C LEU A 127 19.64 -2.28 1.27
N PHE A 128 18.45 -1.82 0.98
CA PHE A 128 17.56 -2.49 0.02
C PHE A 128 16.98 -1.50 -1.00
N THR A 129 16.59 -2.03 -2.17
CA THR A 129 16.03 -1.22 -3.25
C THR A 129 14.51 -1.27 -3.35
N VAL A 130 13.87 -2.24 -2.69
CA VAL A 130 12.40 -2.31 -2.67
C VAL A 130 11.85 -1.06 -1.98
N PRO A 131 10.92 -0.33 -2.61
CA PRO A 131 10.36 0.89 -2.02
C PRO A 131 9.70 0.66 -0.66
N CYS A 132 9.73 1.67 0.20
CA CYS A 132 9.10 1.57 1.50
C CYS A 132 8.36 2.86 1.87
N LEU A 133 7.49 2.73 2.88
CA LEU A 133 6.78 3.84 3.49
C LEU A 133 6.62 3.57 4.99
N SER A 134 6.33 4.62 5.74
CA SER A 134 6.08 4.53 7.18
C SER A 134 4.61 4.87 7.45
N LEU A 135 3.88 3.94 8.05
CA LEU A 135 2.46 4.12 8.35
C LEU A 135 2.21 4.89 9.65
N ALA A 136 3.09 4.73 10.63
CA ALA A 136 2.86 5.26 11.97
C ALA A 136 3.40 6.67 12.17
N THR A 137 4.62 6.93 11.70
CA THR A 137 5.29 8.22 11.88
C THR A 137 5.83 8.71 10.54
N PRO A 138 5.82 10.03 10.30
CA PRO A 138 6.37 10.56 9.06
C PRO A 138 7.85 10.23 8.90
N CYS A 139 8.23 9.88 7.68
CA CYS A 139 9.62 9.59 7.34
C CYS A 139 9.93 10.26 6.00
N GLU A 140 10.72 11.33 6.05
CA GLU A 140 11.06 12.10 4.84
C GLU A 140 11.96 11.33 3.88
N GLN A 141 12.70 10.35 4.37
CA GLN A 141 13.60 9.53 3.57
C GLN A 141 12.89 8.39 2.86
N ALA A 142 11.68 8.02 3.28
CA ALA A 142 10.92 6.95 2.66
C ALA A 142 10.53 7.30 1.22
N ASP A 143 10.33 6.28 0.40
CA ASP A 143 9.96 6.47 -1.01
C ASP A 143 8.59 7.14 -1.16
N PHE A 144 7.71 6.96 -0.20
CA PHE A 144 6.37 7.56 -0.22
C PHE A 144 6.07 8.30 1.07
N LYS A 145 5.48 9.48 0.92
CA LYS A 145 4.81 10.18 2.02
C LYS A 145 3.42 9.59 2.16
N VAL A 146 3.00 9.32 3.39
CA VAL A 146 1.67 8.79 3.69
C VAL A 146 0.77 9.92 4.16
N ALA A 147 -0.41 10.03 3.57
CA ALA A 147 -1.43 10.99 3.99
C ALA A 147 -2.78 10.29 4.12
N ARG A 148 -3.52 10.61 5.16
CA ARG A 148 -4.83 10.02 5.41
C ARG A 148 -5.94 10.97 4.98
N LEU A 149 -6.91 10.45 4.29
CA LEU A 149 -8.07 11.21 3.81
C LEU A 149 -9.20 11.30 4.84
#